data_ce3661eb361534bdd6b5a3ac77397ab0
#
_entry.id   ce3661eb361534bdd6b5a3ac77397ab0
#
_cell.length_a   1.000
_cell.length_b   1.000
_cell.length_c   1.000
_cell.angle_alpha   90.00
_cell.angle_beta   90.00
_cell.angle_gamma   90.00
#
_symmetry.space_group_name_H-M   'P 1'
#
loop_
_entity.id
_entity.type
_entity.pdbx_description
1 polymer ?
#
loop_
_entity_poly.entity_id
_entity_poly.type
_entity_poly.pdbx_seq_one_letter_code
_entity_poly.pdbx_strand_id
1 'polypeptide(L)'
;MKKLIASLSFLFIWNCANAQDPVDYVDPFIGTTNFGTCNPGAVCPNGLMSVVPFNVMGSEDNTYDKDSRWWSTPYDYTNSYFTGLSHVNLSGVGCPEMGSLLLMPTAGELNVDYHHYGSKYEKETASPGYYSLQLTKYNIKVEATATLRTGLTRFTFPKGKSHILMNLGGRADQ
;
A
#
# COMPACT_ATOMS: atom_id res chain seq x y z
N MET A 1 -26.83 46.53 -19.19
CA MET A 1 -26.77 45.14 -19.65
C MET A 1 -25.35 44.59 -19.78
N LYS A 2 -24.43 45.22 -20.50
CA LYS A 2 -23.03 44.70 -20.64
C LYS A 2 -22.27 44.47 -19.34
N LYS A 3 -22.42 45.35 -18.32
CA LYS A 3 -21.78 45.20 -16.99
C LYS A 3 -22.37 44.08 -16.16
N LEU A 4 -23.66 43.77 -16.32
CA LEU A 4 -24.34 42.68 -15.63
C LEU A 4 -23.88 41.29 -16.14
N ILE A 5 -23.70 41.19 -17.48
CA ILE A 5 -23.22 39.98 -18.14
C ILE A 5 -21.78 39.68 -17.75
N ALA A 6 -20.91 40.72 -17.67
CA ALA A 6 -19.52 40.54 -17.19
C ALA A 6 -19.43 40.08 -15.72
N SER A 7 -20.31 40.59 -14.85
CA SER A 7 -20.35 40.15 -13.42
C SER A 7 -20.84 38.71 -13.27
N LEU A 8 -21.82 38.28 -14.09
CA LEU A 8 -22.32 36.90 -14.09
C LEU A 8 -21.26 35.92 -14.62
N SER A 9 -20.49 36.30 -15.64
CA SER A 9 -19.41 35.47 -16.17
C SER A 9 -18.27 35.29 -15.15
N PHE A 10 -17.97 36.32 -14.35
CA PHE A 10 -16.94 36.25 -13.33
C PHE A 10 -17.34 35.32 -12.17
N LEU A 11 -18.60 35.30 -11.77
CA LEU A 11 -19.13 34.37 -10.76
C LEU A 11 -19.09 32.91 -11.24
N PHE A 12 -19.31 32.67 -12.52
CA PHE A 12 -19.25 31.31 -13.11
C PHE A 12 -17.82 30.75 -13.14
N ILE A 13 -16.81 31.58 -13.47
CA ILE A 13 -15.40 31.20 -13.48
C ILE A 13 -14.91 30.89 -12.06
N TRP A 14 -15.37 31.60 -11.04
CA TRP A 14 -14.96 31.34 -9.65
C TRP A 14 -15.47 30.00 -9.12
N ASN A 15 -16.66 29.58 -9.50
CA ASN A 15 -17.18 28.27 -9.10
C ASN A 15 -16.46 27.10 -9.77
N CYS A 16 -15.96 27.27 -10.99
CA CYS A 16 -15.13 26.24 -11.66
C CYS A 16 -13.73 26.10 -11.05
N ALA A 17 -13.19 27.18 -10.45
CA ALA A 17 -11.83 27.16 -9.87
C ALA A 17 -11.72 26.38 -8.55
N ASN A 18 -12.84 26.00 -7.92
CA ASN A 18 -12.88 25.24 -6.67
C ASN A 18 -13.40 23.82 -6.88
N ALA A 19 -13.48 23.31 -8.10
CA ALA A 19 -13.83 21.92 -8.36
C ALA A 19 -12.69 21.01 -7.84
N GLN A 20 -13.00 20.19 -6.86
CA GLN A 20 -12.10 19.17 -6.36
C GLN A 20 -11.84 18.13 -7.45
N ASP A 21 -10.61 17.62 -7.56
CA ASP A 21 -10.29 16.58 -8.53
C ASP A 21 -11.06 15.30 -8.15
N PRO A 22 -11.77 14.65 -9.07
CA PRO A 22 -12.46 13.39 -8.80
C PRO A 22 -11.57 12.30 -8.18
N VAL A 23 -10.27 12.34 -8.42
CA VAL A 23 -9.31 11.40 -7.81
C VAL A 23 -9.22 11.53 -6.29
N ASP A 24 -9.52 12.71 -5.73
CA ASP A 24 -9.47 12.97 -4.30
C ASP A 24 -10.60 12.25 -3.52
N TYR A 25 -11.61 11.76 -4.22
CA TYR A 25 -12.72 10.99 -3.63
C TYR A 25 -12.47 9.47 -3.64
N VAL A 26 -11.36 9.02 -4.20
CA VAL A 26 -11.02 7.59 -4.24
C VAL A 26 -10.36 7.18 -2.93
N ASP A 27 -11.00 6.25 -2.21
CA ASP A 27 -10.43 5.63 -1.02
C ASP A 27 -9.94 4.21 -1.34
N PRO A 28 -8.61 3.98 -1.46
CA PRO A 28 -8.04 2.67 -1.75
C PRO A 28 -8.21 1.63 -0.63
N PHE A 29 -8.66 2.02 0.56
CA PHE A 29 -8.89 1.08 1.66
C PHE A 29 -10.25 0.39 1.58
N ILE A 30 -11.15 0.83 0.71
CA ILE A 30 -12.45 0.17 0.49
C ILE A 30 -12.23 -1.25 -0.02
N GLY A 31 -12.86 -2.24 0.63
CA GLY A 31 -12.76 -3.66 0.27
C GLY A 31 -11.47 -4.36 0.71
N THR A 32 -10.71 -3.78 1.65
CA THR A 32 -9.42 -4.33 2.13
C THR A 32 -9.54 -5.15 3.43
N THR A 33 -10.75 -5.47 3.88
CA THR A 33 -11.01 -6.29 5.07
C THR A 33 -12.22 -7.21 4.87
N ASN A 34 -12.45 -8.10 5.80
CA ASN A 34 -13.50 -9.13 5.80
C ASN A 34 -13.41 -10.00 4.52
N PHE A 35 -14.48 -10.05 3.73
CA PHE A 35 -14.50 -10.75 2.43
C PHE A 35 -14.04 -9.89 1.26
N GLY A 36 -13.53 -8.71 1.52
CA GLY A 36 -12.93 -7.87 0.50
C GLY A 36 -11.64 -8.49 -0.03
N THR A 37 -11.39 -8.35 -1.33
CA THR A 37 -10.23 -8.89 -2.03
C THR A 37 -9.38 -7.78 -2.65
N CYS A 38 -9.58 -6.55 -2.19
CA CYS A 38 -8.80 -5.38 -2.61
C CYS A 38 -7.57 -5.18 -1.71
N ASN A 39 -6.65 -4.37 -2.18
CA ASN A 39 -5.50 -3.92 -1.40
C ASN A 39 -5.22 -2.44 -1.69
N PRO A 40 -4.62 -1.69 -0.75
CA PRO A 40 -4.37 -0.25 -0.88
C PRO A 40 -3.07 0.06 -1.61
N GLY A 41 -2.44 -0.93 -2.24
CA GLY A 41 -1.13 -0.80 -2.86
C GLY A 41 -1.08 0.17 -4.03
N ALA A 42 0.12 0.60 -4.36
CA ALA A 42 0.38 1.43 -5.52
C ALA A 42 0.23 0.60 -6.80
N VAL A 43 -0.73 0.96 -7.64
CA VAL A 43 -1.00 0.32 -8.92
C VAL A 43 -1.41 1.37 -9.94
N CYS A 44 -0.97 1.21 -11.18
CA CYS A 44 -1.47 1.98 -12.32
C CYS A 44 -2.66 1.22 -12.95
N PRO A 45 -3.76 1.89 -13.33
CA PRO A 45 -4.89 1.23 -13.98
C PRO A 45 -4.44 0.37 -15.16
N ASN A 46 -4.88 -0.89 -15.18
CA ASN A 46 -4.49 -1.90 -16.17
C ASN A 46 -2.96 -2.19 -16.23
N GLY A 47 -2.22 -1.82 -15.19
CA GLY A 47 -0.78 -2.11 -15.07
C GLY A 47 -0.53 -3.54 -14.62
N LEU A 48 0.58 -4.12 -15.09
CA LEU A 48 1.10 -5.40 -14.61
C LEU A 48 1.70 -5.25 -13.20
N MET A 49 2.36 -4.11 -12.95
CA MET A 49 3.06 -3.88 -11.69
C MET A 49 2.10 -3.36 -10.63
N SER A 50 2.14 -4.03 -9.48
CA SER A 50 1.58 -3.53 -8.22
C SER A 50 2.64 -3.60 -7.12
N VAL A 51 2.65 -2.63 -6.22
CA VAL A 51 3.50 -2.63 -5.01
C VAL A 51 2.57 -2.53 -3.82
N VAL A 52 2.44 -3.60 -3.07
CA VAL A 52 1.37 -3.79 -2.10
C VAL A 52 1.95 -4.04 -0.70
N PRO A 53 1.42 -3.42 0.36
CA PRO A 53 1.78 -3.77 1.72
C PRO A 53 1.37 -5.23 2.02
N PHE A 54 2.24 -5.93 2.75
CA PHE A 54 2.01 -7.30 3.17
C PHE A 54 1.90 -7.34 4.70
N ASN A 55 0.74 -7.75 5.21
CA ASN A 55 0.48 -7.79 6.64
C ASN A 55 -0.42 -8.96 7.08
N VAL A 56 -0.67 -9.94 6.21
CA VAL A 56 -1.54 -11.10 6.55
C VAL A 56 -0.78 -12.24 7.21
N MET A 57 0.54 -12.24 7.14
CA MET A 57 1.41 -13.27 7.71
C MET A 57 2.69 -12.69 8.30
N GLY A 58 3.49 -13.55 8.96
CA GLY A 58 4.78 -13.16 9.51
C GLY A 58 4.69 -12.53 10.90
N SER A 59 3.56 -12.63 11.58
CA SER A 59 3.40 -12.23 12.99
C SER A 59 2.21 -12.94 13.62
N GLU A 60 2.35 -13.28 14.90
CA GLU A 60 1.24 -13.77 15.73
C GLU A 60 0.18 -12.69 15.99
N ASP A 61 0.55 -11.42 15.83
CA ASP A 61 -0.36 -10.28 15.96
C ASP A 61 -1.28 -10.11 14.74
N ASN A 62 -0.98 -10.75 13.61
CA ASN A 62 -1.78 -10.69 12.40
C ASN A 62 -2.73 -11.89 12.32
N THR A 63 -3.96 -11.61 11.94
CA THR A 63 -4.99 -12.65 11.76
C THR A 63 -5.12 -12.96 10.28
N TYR A 64 -4.94 -14.23 9.95
CA TYR A 64 -5.21 -14.75 8.61
C TYR A 64 -6.13 -15.97 8.73
N ASP A 65 -7.37 -15.82 8.29
CA ASP A 65 -8.36 -16.88 8.26
C ASP A 65 -8.48 -17.45 6.85
N LYS A 66 -7.92 -18.64 6.66
CA LYS A 66 -7.92 -19.34 5.38
C LYS A 66 -9.31 -19.76 4.91
N ASP A 67 -10.23 -19.97 5.83
CA ASP A 67 -11.56 -20.49 5.53
C ASP A 67 -12.55 -19.38 5.18
N SER A 68 -12.34 -18.18 5.70
CA SER A 68 -13.20 -17.03 5.48
C SER A 68 -12.65 -16.02 4.47
N ARG A 69 -11.40 -16.16 4.05
CA ARG A 69 -10.73 -15.26 3.10
C ARG A 69 -10.21 -15.99 1.88
N TRP A 70 -10.37 -15.35 0.74
CA TRP A 70 -9.72 -15.78 -0.47
C TRP A 70 -8.22 -15.50 -0.39
N TRP A 71 -7.42 -16.48 -0.67
CA TRP A 71 -5.98 -16.61 -0.43
C TRP A 71 -5.07 -15.58 -1.12
N SER A 72 -5.61 -14.77 -2.02
CA SER A 72 -4.82 -13.82 -2.83
C SER A 72 -4.62 -12.44 -2.22
N THR A 73 -5.15 -12.21 -1.02
CA THR A 73 -5.09 -10.86 -0.43
C THR A 73 -3.85 -10.72 0.44
N PRO A 74 -2.85 -9.93 0.03
CA PRO A 74 -1.62 -9.72 0.81
C PRO A 74 -1.82 -8.78 2.00
N TYR A 75 -2.96 -8.11 2.07
CA TYR A 75 -3.26 -7.04 3.03
C TYR A 75 -4.63 -7.23 3.66
N ASP A 76 -4.70 -6.92 4.95
CA ASP A 76 -5.92 -6.77 5.72
C ASP A 76 -5.89 -5.49 6.55
N TYR A 77 -6.90 -4.64 6.42
CA TYR A 77 -6.98 -3.37 7.13
C TYR A 77 -6.99 -3.51 8.67
N THR A 78 -7.46 -4.64 9.19
CA THR A 78 -7.50 -4.89 10.63
C THR A 78 -6.16 -5.34 11.22
N ASN A 79 -5.21 -5.74 10.39
CA ASN A 79 -3.88 -6.15 10.82
C ASN A 79 -2.95 -4.94 10.94
N SER A 80 -2.11 -4.96 11.96
CA SER A 80 -1.24 -3.83 12.30
C SER A 80 0.25 -4.12 12.22
N TYR A 81 0.63 -5.28 11.66
CA TYR A 81 2.02 -5.72 11.61
C TYR A 81 2.48 -5.93 10.17
N PHE A 82 3.30 -5.00 9.71
CA PHE A 82 3.85 -4.99 8.35
C PHE A 82 5.06 -5.91 8.26
N THR A 83 5.11 -6.75 7.24
CA THR A 83 6.20 -7.69 6.99
C THR A 83 6.92 -7.44 5.68
N GLY A 84 6.45 -6.49 4.87
CA GLY A 84 7.14 -6.05 3.65
C GLY A 84 6.23 -5.42 2.61
N LEU A 85 6.83 -5.03 1.49
CA LEU A 85 6.13 -4.68 0.25
C LEU A 85 6.24 -5.84 -0.73
N SER A 86 5.12 -6.39 -1.12
CA SER A 86 5.06 -7.42 -2.17
C SER A 86 4.81 -6.81 -3.55
N HIS A 87 5.24 -7.53 -4.59
CA HIS A 87 5.17 -7.05 -5.97
C HIS A 87 4.37 -8.03 -6.84
N VAL A 88 3.67 -7.49 -7.83
CA VAL A 88 2.90 -8.27 -8.82
C VAL A 88 1.82 -9.13 -8.14
N ASN A 89 0.98 -8.50 -7.33
CA ASN A 89 -0.15 -9.17 -6.70
C ASN A 89 -1.38 -9.11 -7.61
N LEU A 90 -2.16 -10.18 -7.61
CA LEU A 90 -3.52 -10.16 -8.15
C LEU A 90 -4.42 -9.31 -7.26
N SER A 91 -5.38 -8.63 -7.86
CA SER A 91 -6.49 -8.03 -7.15
C SER A 91 -7.77 -8.84 -7.43
N GLY A 92 -8.62 -8.98 -6.42
CA GLY A 92 -9.78 -9.85 -6.50
C GLY A 92 -9.51 -11.28 -6.03
N VAL A 93 -10.44 -12.18 -6.34
CA VAL A 93 -10.33 -13.61 -6.01
C VAL A 93 -9.27 -14.27 -6.88
N GLY A 94 -8.32 -14.98 -6.28
CA GLY A 94 -7.26 -15.63 -7.02
C GLY A 94 -6.40 -16.57 -6.18
N CYS A 95 -5.31 -17.07 -6.76
CA CYS A 95 -4.35 -17.92 -6.08
C CYS A 95 -3.36 -17.11 -5.23
N PRO A 96 -2.89 -17.64 -4.09
CA PRO A 96 -1.93 -16.96 -3.20
C PRO A 96 -0.52 -16.86 -3.78
N GLU A 97 -0.28 -17.39 -4.96
CA GLU A 97 1.06 -17.55 -5.57
C GLU A 97 1.63 -16.29 -6.21
N MET A 98 0.83 -15.24 -6.32
CA MET A 98 1.30 -13.94 -6.81
C MET A 98 1.83 -13.10 -5.63
N GLY A 99 2.84 -12.27 -5.90
CA GLY A 99 3.54 -11.50 -4.85
C GLY A 99 4.98 -11.97 -4.68
N SER A 100 5.71 -12.08 -5.80
CA SER A 100 6.96 -12.82 -5.91
C SER A 100 8.17 -12.18 -5.24
N LEU A 101 8.12 -10.93 -4.85
CA LEU A 101 9.22 -10.24 -4.17
C LEU A 101 8.65 -9.52 -2.96
N LEU A 102 9.08 -9.92 -1.77
CA LEU A 102 8.75 -9.22 -0.54
C LEU A 102 9.97 -8.44 -0.07
N LEU A 103 9.87 -7.11 -0.07
CA LEU A 103 10.94 -6.21 0.36
C LEU A 103 10.62 -5.64 1.73
N MET A 104 11.47 -5.91 2.71
CA MET A 104 11.34 -5.38 4.07
C MET A 104 12.55 -4.53 4.45
N PRO A 105 12.38 -3.22 4.67
CA PRO A 105 13.45 -2.37 5.19
C PRO A 105 13.57 -2.53 6.70
N THR A 106 14.81 -2.69 7.20
CA THR A 106 15.12 -2.80 8.62
C THR A 106 16.30 -1.90 9.00
N ALA A 107 16.40 -1.52 10.25
CA ALA A 107 17.52 -0.72 10.78
C ALA A 107 18.05 -1.35 12.07
N GLY A 108 19.36 -1.15 12.34
CA GLY A 108 20.04 -1.72 13.49
C GLY A 108 20.74 -3.03 13.17
N GLU A 109 20.63 -4.01 14.05
CA GLU A 109 21.19 -5.35 13.82
C GLU A 109 20.37 -6.11 12.79
N LEU A 110 21.06 -6.85 11.93
CA LEU A 110 20.43 -7.66 10.87
C LEU A 110 19.73 -8.86 11.51
N ASN A 111 18.42 -8.94 11.31
CA ASN A 111 17.63 -10.12 11.60
C ASN A 111 16.96 -10.60 10.30
N VAL A 112 17.18 -11.85 9.92
CA VAL A 112 16.62 -12.48 8.73
C VAL A 112 15.46 -13.42 9.03
N ASP A 113 15.13 -13.59 10.29
CA ASP A 113 14.00 -14.41 10.72
C ASP A 113 12.67 -13.69 10.35
N TYR A 114 11.95 -14.26 9.41
CA TYR A 114 10.72 -13.67 8.87
C TYR A 114 9.60 -13.56 9.90
N HIS A 115 9.61 -14.34 10.99
CA HIS A 115 8.67 -14.20 12.09
C HIS A 115 8.95 -12.97 12.97
N HIS A 116 10.17 -12.43 12.92
CA HIS A 116 10.61 -11.40 13.85
C HIS A 116 11.12 -10.10 13.21
N TYR A 117 11.34 -10.06 11.89
CA TYR A 117 11.84 -8.84 11.26
C TYR A 117 10.76 -7.77 10.98
N GLY A 118 9.50 -8.14 11.01
CA GLY A 118 8.39 -7.20 10.76
C GLY A 118 8.28 -6.08 11.79
N SER A 119 7.37 -5.18 11.59
CA SER A 119 7.15 -4.00 12.43
C SER A 119 5.68 -3.59 12.48
N LYS A 120 5.21 -3.15 13.63
CA LYS A 120 4.00 -2.32 13.68
C LYS A 120 4.23 -1.04 12.88
N TYR A 121 3.15 -0.45 12.40
CA TYR A 121 3.21 0.76 11.59
C TYR A 121 2.14 1.78 11.99
N GLU A 122 2.35 3.01 11.58
CA GLU A 122 1.46 4.13 11.79
C GLU A 122 1.46 5.05 10.57
N LYS A 123 0.61 6.07 10.57
CA LYS A 123 0.54 7.09 9.51
C LYS A 123 0.38 6.49 8.12
N GLU A 124 -0.38 5.40 8.05
CA GLU A 124 -0.68 4.76 6.79
C GLU A 124 -1.55 5.66 5.91
N THR A 125 -1.16 5.82 4.66
CA THR A 125 -1.92 6.58 3.66
C THR A 125 -1.86 5.90 2.32
N ALA A 126 -2.96 5.98 1.58
CA ALA A 126 -3.05 5.49 0.21
C ALA A 126 -3.83 6.49 -0.65
N SER A 127 -3.42 6.60 -1.90
CA SER A 127 -4.16 7.28 -2.96
C SER A 127 -3.91 6.54 -4.27
N PRO A 128 -4.69 6.75 -5.33
CA PRO A 128 -4.46 6.07 -6.60
C PRO A 128 -3.00 6.17 -7.05
N GLY A 129 -2.32 5.03 -7.19
CA GLY A 129 -0.92 4.94 -7.61
C GLY A 129 0.13 5.28 -6.55
N TYR A 130 -0.26 5.56 -5.31
CA TYR A 130 0.68 5.87 -4.22
C TYR A 130 0.25 5.23 -2.90
N TYR A 131 1.25 4.75 -2.16
CA TYR A 131 1.08 4.19 -0.82
C TYR A 131 2.21 4.64 0.09
N SER A 132 1.94 4.90 1.37
CA SER A 132 2.99 5.15 2.36
C SER A 132 2.58 4.75 3.79
N LEU A 133 3.59 4.44 4.62
CA LEU A 133 3.46 4.22 6.05
C LEU A 133 4.76 4.54 6.80
N GLN A 134 4.68 4.55 8.13
CA GLN A 134 5.82 4.71 9.03
C GLN A 134 5.99 3.44 9.88
N LEU A 135 7.12 2.73 9.74
CA LEU A 135 7.47 1.59 10.59
C LEU A 135 7.91 2.08 11.96
N THR A 136 7.22 1.65 13.02
CA THR A 136 7.49 2.14 14.38
C THR A 136 8.74 1.53 14.98
N LYS A 137 8.99 0.23 14.77
CA LYS A 137 10.16 -0.49 15.31
C LYS A 137 11.49 0.07 14.79
N TYR A 138 11.53 0.47 13.54
CA TYR A 138 12.74 0.88 12.85
C TYR A 138 12.82 2.38 12.58
N ASN A 139 11.74 3.11 12.83
CA ASN A 139 11.59 4.52 12.46
C ASN A 139 11.90 4.78 10.98
N ILE A 140 11.37 3.94 10.10
CA ILE A 140 11.57 4.01 8.65
C ILE A 140 10.29 4.45 7.98
N LYS A 141 10.35 5.49 7.15
CA LYS A 141 9.26 5.83 6.24
C LYS A 141 9.36 4.96 5.00
N VAL A 142 8.25 4.31 4.66
CA VAL A 142 8.08 3.48 3.47
C VAL A 142 7.13 4.19 2.52
N GLU A 143 7.52 4.31 1.26
CA GLU A 143 6.70 4.90 0.21
C GLU A 143 6.79 4.04 -1.06
N ALA A 144 5.68 3.91 -1.77
CA ALA A 144 5.60 3.14 -3.00
C ALA A 144 4.76 3.85 -4.06
N THR A 145 5.17 3.71 -5.31
CA THR A 145 4.40 4.09 -6.49
C THR A 145 4.64 3.09 -7.62
N ALA A 146 3.77 3.07 -8.61
CA ALA A 146 3.90 2.16 -9.74
C ALA A 146 3.53 2.84 -11.06
N THR A 147 4.16 2.37 -12.12
CA THR A 147 3.75 2.59 -13.51
C THR A 147 3.15 1.30 -14.07
N LEU A 148 2.85 1.26 -15.35
CA LEU A 148 2.31 0.05 -16.00
C LEU A 148 3.17 -1.21 -15.81
N ARG A 149 4.51 -1.07 -15.68
CA ARG A 149 5.45 -2.19 -15.63
C ARG A 149 6.57 -2.06 -14.60
N THR A 150 6.64 -0.93 -13.88
CA THR A 150 7.73 -0.67 -12.94
C THR A 150 7.16 -0.21 -11.61
N GLY A 151 7.58 -0.86 -10.53
CA GLY A 151 7.37 -0.39 -9.16
C GLY A 151 8.57 0.42 -8.69
N LEU A 152 8.32 1.50 -7.97
CA LEU A 152 9.35 2.29 -7.29
C LEU A 152 9.03 2.34 -5.80
N THR A 153 9.99 1.98 -4.98
CA THR A 153 9.92 2.08 -3.53
C THR A 153 10.98 3.05 -3.01
N ARG A 154 10.60 3.82 -2.01
CA ARG A 154 11.51 4.71 -1.29
C ARG A 154 11.46 4.39 0.20
N PHE A 155 12.63 4.08 0.76
CA PHE A 155 12.80 3.86 2.19
C PHE A 155 13.64 4.99 2.77
N THR A 156 13.08 5.73 3.73
CA THR A 156 13.82 6.77 4.45
C THR A 156 14.24 6.21 5.79
N PHE A 157 15.54 5.94 5.92
CA PHE A 157 16.13 5.32 7.11
C PHE A 157 16.58 6.37 8.14
N PRO A 158 16.57 6.02 9.44
CA PRO A 158 17.28 6.77 10.46
C PRO A 158 18.81 6.65 10.26
N LYS A 159 19.59 7.46 10.95
CA LYS A 159 21.04 7.32 10.97
C LYS A 159 21.44 5.95 11.55
N GLY A 160 22.39 5.27 10.93
CA GLY A 160 22.93 4.00 11.41
C GLY A 160 22.97 2.91 10.33
N LYS A 161 23.08 1.66 10.77
CA LYS A 161 23.05 0.50 9.89
C LYS A 161 21.64 0.30 9.34
N SER A 162 21.53 0.09 8.05
CA SER A 162 20.26 -0.08 7.35
C SER A 162 20.34 -1.26 6.41
N HIS A 163 19.26 -2.01 6.29
CA HIS A 163 19.19 -3.21 5.45
C HIS A 163 17.88 -3.22 4.67
N ILE A 164 17.90 -3.84 3.52
CA ILE A 164 16.71 -4.22 2.75
C ILE A 164 16.76 -5.73 2.62
N LEU A 165 15.82 -6.41 3.27
CA LEU A 165 15.65 -7.85 3.15
C LEU A 165 14.79 -8.12 1.91
N MET A 166 15.22 -9.08 1.11
CA MET A 166 14.43 -9.58 -0.02
C MET A 166 14.06 -11.02 0.28
N ASN A 167 12.80 -11.27 0.56
CA ASN A 167 12.26 -12.60 0.73
C ASN A 167 11.68 -13.08 -0.61
N LEU A 168 12.27 -14.16 -1.15
CA LEU A 168 11.87 -14.77 -2.42
C LEU A 168 10.90 -15.96 -2.23
N GLY A 169 10.70 -16.39 -0.99
CA GLY A 169 9.84 -17.52 -0.62
C GLY A 169 8.47 -17.12 -0.08
N GLY A 170 8.12 -15.82 -0.14
CA GLY A 170 6.87 -15.33 0.40
C GLY A 170 5.66 -15.88 -0.36
N ARG A 171 4.97 -16.84 0.24
CA ARG A 171 3.63 -17.25 -0.16
C ARG A 171 2.68 -16.85 0.96
N ALA A 172 1.46 -16.47 0.61
CA ALA A 172 0.45 -16.10 1.59
C ALA A 172 -0.12 -17.31 2.37
N ASP A 173 0.36 -18.52 2.07
CA ASP A 173 -0.11 -19.79 2.65
C ASP A 173 0.97 -20.53 3.46
N GLN A 174 2.12 -19.90 3.73
CA GLN A 174 3.21 -20.47 4.53
C GLN A 174 3.34 -19.84 5.90
#